data_0ccc2f7139ab66ba93ad9c2d611c2ab2
#
_entry.id   0ccc2f7139ab66ba93ad9c2d611c2ab2
#
_cell.length_a   1.000
_cell.length_b   1.000
_cell.length_c   1.000
_cell.angle_alpha   90.00
_cell.angle_beta   90.00
_cell.angle_gamma   90.00
#
_symmetry.space_group_name_H-M   'P 1'
#
loop_
_entity.id
_entity.type
_entity.pdbx_description
1 polymer ?
#
loop_
_entity_poly.entity_id
_entity_poly.type
_entity_poly.pdbx_seq_one_letter_code
_entity_poly.pdbx_strand_id
1 'polypeptide(L)'
;MNIFRLINYVLVFALVLTGLVTDYWISTSSLERNGKVLSSSFIHGGLFYGERQLDWGLGPSHQYFSVYDEITQKIGFMNKILWILVIFFIALGLFWSFIGLMISLLNTVAKERKTILGPSGIYLWSLLSICSYSAAIFIYLLQYYSTIQKNVLLPDQLTAGFSSTNRTQLAFSFYLIVAAIGSLFIPMSLLCFSNSIQQRPKTKTIPIDTTVFMY
;
A
#
# COMPACT_ATOMS: atom_id res chain seq x y z
N MET A 1 -15.58 -16.85 11.00
CA MET A 1 -14.30 -16.13 11.21
C MET A 1 -13.29 -16.36 10.09
N ASN A 2 -13.14 -17.58 9.55
CA ASN A 2 -12.19 -17.88 8.47
C ASN A 2 -12.55 -17.19 7.14
N ILE A 3 -13.83 -17.18 6.75
CA ILE A 3 -14.30 -16.50 5.52
C ILE A 3 -14.00 -15.01 5.54
N PHE A 4 -14.18 -14.34 6.68
CA PHE A 4 -13.87 -12.93 6.82
C PHE A 4 -12.39 -12.61 6.58
N ARG A 5 -11.48 -13.47 7.08
CA ARG A 5 -10.03 -13.35 6.83
C ARG A 5 -9.70 -13.53 5.36
N LEU A 6 -10.33 -14.50 4.71
CA LEU A 6 -10.15 -14.74 3.28
C LEU A 6 -10.56 -13.49 2.47
N ILE A 7 -11.74 -12.94 2.74
CA ILE A 7 -12.23 -11.73 2.08
C ILE A 7 -11.27 -10.56 2.30
N ASN A 8 -10.74 -10.41 3.53
CA ASN A 8 -9.79 -9.34 3.84
C ASN A 8 -8.49 -9.45 3.02
N TYR A 9 -7.89 -10.66 2.89
CA TYR A 9 -6.70 -10.85 2.05
C TYR A 9 -6.97 -10.59 0.57
N VAL A 10 -8.15 -10.98 0.06
CA VAL A 10 -8.55 -10.65 -1.31
C VAL A 10 -8.66 -9.13 -1.49
N LEU A 11 -9.25 -8.43 -0.52
CA LEU A 11 -9.35 -6.96 -0.52
C LEU A 11 -7.96 -6.31 -0.52
N VAL A 12 -7.06 -6.74 0.36
CA VAL A 12 -5.67 -6.25 0.40
C VAL A 12 -4.98 -6.42 -0.95
N PHE A 13 -5.10 -7.61 -1.53
CA PHE A 13 -4.49 -7.92 -2.81
C PHE A 13 -5.03 -7.02 -3.93
N ALA A 14 -6.35 -6.81 -3.96
CA ALA A 14 -6.99 -5.91 -4.92
C ALA A 14 -6.54 -4.44 -4.74
N LEU A 15 -6.50 -3.94 -3.49
CA LEU A 15 -6.06 -2.57 -3.19
C LEU A 15 -4.62 -2.34 -3.62
N VAL A 16 -3.71 -3.28 -3.33
CA VAL A 16 -2.29 -3.14 -3.67
C VAL A 16 -2.07 -3.24 -5.18
N LEU A 17 -2.71 -4.18 -5.87
CA LEU A 17 -2.62 -4.28 -7.33
C LEU A 17 -3.18 -3.02 -8.01
N THR A 18 -4.34 -2.52 -7.57
CA THR A 18 -4.90 -1.27 -8.10
C THR A 18 -3.95 -0.11 -7.86
N GLY A 19 -3.42 0.04 -6.64
CA GLY A 19 -2.45 1.09 -6.32
C GLY A 19 -1.15 0.97 -7.12
N LEU A 20 -0.71 -0.24 -7.46
CA LEU A 20 0.50 -0.48 -8.24
C LEU A 20 0.32 -0.10 -9.73
N VAL A 21 -0.84 -0.43 -10.31
CA VAL A 21 -1.10 -0.26 -11.75
C VAL A 21 -1.56 1.16 -12.09
N THR A 22 -2.20 1.86 -11.16
CA THR A 22 -2.75 3.20 -11.43
C THR A 22 -1.68 4.29 -11.43
N ASP A 23 -1.84 5.28 -12.31
CA ASP A 23 -0.90 6.35 -12.58
C ASP A 23 -1.13 7.60 -11.71
N TYR A 24 -1.56 7.41 -10.46
CA TYR A 24 -1.92 8.47 -9.52
C TYR A 24 -1.26 8.32 -8.14
N TRP A 25 0.06 8.11 -8.13
CA TRP A 25 0.85 8.18 -6.90
C TRP A 25 1.13 9.61 -6.47
N ILE A 26 1.28 10.48 -7.48
CA ILE A 26 1.40 11.92 -7.31
C ILE A 26 0.46 12.64 -8.26
N SER A 27 0.02 13.82 -7.85
CA SER A 27 -0.77 14.73 -8.68
C SER A 27 -0.36 16.16 -8.39
N THR A 28 -0.32 16.98 -9.45
CA THR A 28 -0.08 18.40 -9.37
C THR A 28 -1.28 19.10 -10.01
N SER A 29 -2.04 19.84 -9.26
CA SER A 29 -3.32 20.41 -9.73
C SER A 29 -3.16 21.69 -10.57
N SER A 30 -2.00 22.33 -10.53
CA SER A 30 -1.70 23.52 -11.31
C SER A 30 -0.19 23.75 -11.35
N LEU A 31 0.31 24.16 -12.49
CA LEU A 31 1.72 24.51 -12.65
C LEU A 31 1.88 26.05 -12.73
N GLU A 32 3.07 26.49 -12.42
CA GLU A 32 3.42 27.90 -12.58
C GLU A 32 4.30 28.06 -13.81
N ARG A 33 4.08 29.12 -14.60
CA ARG A 33 4.95 29.52 -15.71
C ARG A 33 5.24 31.01 -15.62
N ASN A 34 6.51 31.36 -15.49
CA ASN A 34 6.96 32.78 -15.37
C ASN A 34 6.16 33.58 -14.32
N GLY A 35 5.89 33.00 -13.16
CA GLY A 35 5.15 33.62 -12.06
C GLY A 35 3.62 33.64 -12.23
N LYS A 36 3.07 33.06 -13.30
CA LYS A 36 1.63 32.89 -13.49
C LYS A 36 1.19 31.46 -13.27
N VAL A 37 0.13 31.29 -12.48
CA VAL A 37 -0.47 29.97 -12.23
C VAL A 37 -1.35 29.58 -13.41
N LEU A 38 -1.06 28.41 -14.02
CA LEU A 38 -1.81 27.85 -15.13
C LEU A 38 -2.69 26.70 -14.63
N SER A 39 -3.98 26.93 -14.53
CA SER A 39 -4.96 25.90 -14.12
C SER A 39 -5.17 24.81 -15.18
N SER A 40 -4.80 25.09 -16.45
CA SER A 40 -4.85 24.15 -17.57
C SER A 40 -3.67 23.19 -17.61
N SER A 41 -2.64 23.40 -16.77
CA SER A 41 -1.44 22.59 -16.72
C SER A 41 -1.42 21.75 -15.45
N PHE A 42 -1.34 20.43 -15.61
CA PHE A 42 -1.26 19.49 -14.50
C PHE A 42 -0.33 18.32 -14.85
N ILE A 43 0.10 17.60 -13.82
CA ILE A 43 0.89 16.38 -13.96
C ILE A 43 0.32 15.35 -12.99
N HIS A 44 0.13 14.14 -13.46
CA HIS A 44 -0.03 12.99 -12.58
C HIS A 44 0.94 11.88 -12.98
N GLY A 45 1.43 11.16 -12.00
CA GLY A 45 2.39 10.09 -12.24
C GLY A 45 2.21 8.95 -11.26
N GLY A 46 2.31 7.73 -11.80
CA GLY A 46 2.35 6.49 -11.07
C GLY A 46 3.78 5.99 -10.83
N LEU A 47 3.90 4.69 -10.55
CA LEU A 47 5.20 4.02 -10.47
C LEU A 47 5.74 3.65 -11.85
N PHE A 48 4.88 3.43 -12.86
CA PHE A 48 5.28 2.98 -14.19
C PHE A 48 5.04 4.03 -15.27
N TYR A 49 3.88 4.66 -15.24
CA TYR A 49 3.45 5.62 -16.26
C TYR A 49 2.93 6.89 -15.61
N GLY A 50 2.80 7.93 -16.42
CA GLY A 50 2.19 9.19 -16.04
C GLY A 50 1.83 10.05 -17.23
N GLU A 51 1.16 11.15 -16.99
CA GLU A 51 0.76 12.14 -17.97
C GLU A 51 1.14 13.53 -17.50
N ARG A 52 1.68 14.32 -18.43
CA ARG A 52 1.93 15.76 -18.29
C ARG A 52 1.03 16.50 -19.26
N GLN A 53 0.19 17.38 -18.75
CA GLN A 53 -0.53 18.35 -19.56
C GLN A 53 0.09 19.71 -19.34
N LEU A 54 0.66 20.29 -20.38
CA LEU A 54 1.34 21.59 -20.33
C LEU A 54 0.69 22.54 -21.35
N ASP A 55 0.37 23.75 -20.91
CA ASP A 55 -0.11 24.81 -21.79
C ASP A 55 1.05 25.72 -22.21
N TRP A 56 1.45 25.57 -23.45
CA TRP A 56 2.52 26.36 -24.07
C TRP A 56 2.04 27.72 -24.59
N GLY A 57 0.77 28.10 -24.38
CA GLY A 57 0.15 29.34 -24.88
C GLY A 57 -0.62 29.15 -26.19
N LEU A 58 -0.60 27.95 -26.77
CA LEU A 58 -1.39 27.55 -27.92
C LEU A 58 -2.49 26.56 -27.58
N GLY A 59 -2.70 26.32 -26.28
CA GLY A 59 -3.59 25.32 -25.70
C GLY A 59 -2.87 24.19 -25.01
N PRO A 60 -3.59 23.35 -24.25
CA PRO A 60 -3.01 22.26 -23.48
C PRO A 60 -2.49 21.15 -24.41
N SER A 61 -1.26 20.73 -24.19
CA SER A 61 -0.62 19.61 -24.87
C SER A 61 -0.46 18.45 -23.88
N HIS A 62 -0.93 17.28 -24.26
CA HIS A 62 -0.85 16.04 -23.48
C HIS A 62 0.38 15.24 -23.85
N GLN A 63 1.18 14.85 -22.88
CA GLN A 63 2.36 14.02 -23.06
C GLN A 63 2.33 12.87 -22.05
N TYR A 64 2.18 11.64 -22.55
CA TYR A 64 2.34 10.43 -21.75
C TYR A 64 3.81 10.09 -21.65
N PHE A 65 4.23 9.61 -20.48
CA PHE A 65 5.61 9.22 -20.24
C PHE A 65 5.72 7.91 -19.47
N SER A 66 6.81 7.19 -19.71
CA SER A 66 7.22 6.03 -18.96
C SER A 66 8.24 6.44 -17.90
N VAL A 67 7.95 6.15 -16.65
CA VAL A 67 8.88 6.43 -15.53
C VAL A 67 10.19 5.66 -15.71
N TYR A 68 10.13 4.43 -16.22
CA TYR A 68 11.31 3.61 -16.50
C TYR A 68 12.25 4.28 -17.51
N ASP A 69 11.69 4.80 -18.62
CA ASP A 69 12.48 5.44 -19.68
C ASP A 69 13.13 6.73 -19.18
N GLU A 70 12.40 7.55 -18.43
CA GLU A 70 12.94 8.79 -17.85
C GLU A 70 14.05 8.53 -16.83
N ILE A 71 13.88 7.51 -15.98
CA ILE A 71 14.92 7.08 -15.01
C ILE A 71 16.16 6.58 -15.76
N THR A 72 15.99 5.83 -16.85
CA THR A 72 17.09 5.27 -17.61
C THR A 72 17.89 6.37 -18.34
N GLN A 73 17.20 7.38 -18.85
CA GLN A 73 17.80 8.54 -19.51
C GLN A 73 18.34 9.57 -18.49
N LYS A 74 18.14 9.36 -17.19
CA LYS A 74 18.55 10.28 -16.11
C LYS A 74 17.94 11.68 -16.19
N ILE A 75 16.79 11.82 -16.85
CA ILE A 75 16.03 13.07 -16.98
C ILE A 75 14.82 13.10 -16.07
N GLY A 76 14.42 11.95 -15.48
CA GLY A 76 13.25 11.80 -14.65
C GLY A 76 13.42 12.37 -13.24
N PHE A 77 12.29 12.62 -12.61
CA PHE A 77 12.19 13.14 -11.24
C PHE A 77 12.40 12.07 -10.16
N MET A 78 12.53 10.80 -10.53
CA MET A 78 12.72 9.69 -9.57
C MET A 78 14.15 9.18 -9.56
N ASN A 79 14.66 8.88 -8.35
CA ASN A 79 15.93 8.20 -8.18
C ASN A 79 15.78 6.71 -8.50
N LYS A 80 16.61 6.18 -9.40
CA LYS A 80 16.55 4.78 -9.86
C LYS A 80 16.58 3.76 -8.73
N ILE A 81 17.47 3.97 -7.75
CA ILE A 81 17.67 3.02 -6.66
C ILE A 81 16.42 2.98 -5.77
N LEU A 82 15.92 4.15 -5.36
CA LEU A 82 14.73 4.24 -4.52
C LEU A 82 13.51 3.70 -5.23
N TRP A 83 13.36 3.96 -6.53
CA TRP A 83 12.27 3.43 -7.35
C TRP A 83 12.26 1.89 -7.39
N ILE A 84 13.44 1.27 -7.64
CA ILE A 84 13.57 -0.20 -7.64
C ILE A 84 13.21 -0.76 -6.25
N LEU A 85 13.67 -0.12 -5.17
CA LEU A 85 13.40 -0.57 -3.80
C LEU A 85 11.90 -0.50 -3.48
N VAL A 86 11.19 0.56 -3.90
CA VAL A 86 9.74 0.67 -3.70
C VAL A 86 9.02 -0.48 -4.38
N ILE A 87 9.31 -0.74 -5.66
CA ILE A 87 8.69 -1.84 -6.42
C ILE A 87 9.03 -3.19 -5.78
N PHE A 88 10.28 -3.39 -5.38
CA PHE A 88 10.73 -4.63 -4.73
C PHE A 88 9.95 -4.90 -3.44
N PHE A 89 9.82 -3.91 -2.56
CA PHE A 89 9.10 -4.09 -1.30
C PHE A 89 7.59 -4.25 -1.49
N ILE A 90 6.98 -3.61 -2.49
CA ILE A 90 5.57 -3.87 -2.84
C ILE A 90 5.39 -5.31 -3.35
N ALA A 91 6.27 -5.76 -4.25
CA ALA A 91 6.24 -7.14 -4.76
C ALA A 91 6.44 -8.17 -3.65
N LEU A 92 7.37 -7.92 -2.73
CA LEU A 92 7.61 -8.76 -1.56
C LEU A 92 6.37 -8.79 -0.64
N GLY A 93 5.72 -7.66 -0.41
CA GLY A 93 4.48 -7.58 0.35
C GLY A 93 3.33 -8.35 -0.31
N LEU A 94 3.20 -8.27 -1.64
CA LEU A 94 2.25 -9.08 -2.41
C LEU A 94 2.53 -10.58 -2.27
N PHE A 95 3.79 -10.98 -2.32
CA PHE A 95 4.18 -12.37 -2.13
C PHE A 95 3.77 -12.90 -0.76
N TRP A 96 4.05 -12.17 0.33
CA TRP A 96 3.62 -12.56 1.68
C TRP A 96 2.10 -12.56 1.83
N SER A 97 1.41 -11.57 1.27
CA SER A 97 -0.05 -11.51 1.27
C SER A 97 -0.67 -12.67 0.50
N PHE A 98 -0.05 -13.11 -0.59
CA PHE A 98 -0.48 -14.28 -1.36
C PHE A 98 -0.36 -15.58 -0.54
N ILE A 99 0.74 -15.77 0.18
CA ILE A 99 0.89 -16.91 1.09
C ILE A 99 -0.19 -16.88 2.18
N GLY A 100 -0.43 -15.70 2.77
CA GLY A 100 -1.50 -15.52 3.75
C GLY A 100 -2.89 -15.83 3.21
N LEU A 101 -3.16 -15.45 1.95
CA LEU A 101 -4.39 -15.79 1.23
C LEU A 101 -4.55 -17.30 1.05
N MET A 102 -3.50 -17.99 0.59
CA MET A 102 -3.51 -19.45 0.40
C MET A 102 -3.76 -20.18 1.71
N ILE A 103 -3.08 -19.80 2.79
CA ILE A 103 -3.29 -20.38 4.12
C ILE A 103 -4.71 -20.11 4.62
N SER A 104 -5.24 -18.91 4.40
CA SER A 104 -6.62 -18.56 4.78
C SER A 104 -7.65 -19.41 4.02
N LEU A 105 -7.40 -19.65 2.73
CA LEU A 105 -8.23 -20.53 1.89
C LEU A 105 -8.21 -21.97 2.40
N LEU A 106 -7.02 -22.53 2.63
CA LEU A 106 -6.87 -23.88 3.17
C LEU A 106 -7.56 -24.04 4.53
N ASN A 107 -7.45 -23.04 5.42
CA ASN A 107 -8.13 -23.04 6.72
C ASN A 107 -9.66 -22.92 6.62
N THR A 108 -10.17 -22.44 5.50
CA THR A 108 -11.62 -22.36 5.26
C THR A 108 -12.17 -23.70 4.78
N VAL A 109 -11.40 -24.43 3.97
CA VAL A 109 -11.78 -25.71 3.37
C VAL A 109 -11.45 -26.91 4.29
N ALA A 110 -10.30 -26.90 4.95
CA ALA A 110 -9.84 -28.00 5.79
C ALA A 110 -10.47 -27.98 7.19
N LYS A 111 -11.01 -29.11 7.62
CA LYS A 111 -11.60 -29.30 8.97
C LYS A 111 -10.56 -29.42 10.08
N GLU A 112 -9.33 -29.81 9.75
CA GLU A 112 -8.27 -30.08 10.73
C GLU A 112 -7.31 -28.89 10.87
N ARG A 113 -7.18 -28.40 12.10
CA ARG A 113 -6.29 -27.28 12.46
C ARG A 113 -4.90 -27.82 12.84
N LYS A 114 -3.97 -27.87 11.89
CA LYS A 114 -2.55 -28.16 12.20
C LYS A 114 -1.78 -26.85 12.47
N THR A 115 -0.76 -26.92 13.30
CA THR A 115 -0.07 -25.79 13.95
C THR A 115 0.55 -24.76 13.00
N ILE A 116 1.03 -25.13 11.83
CA ILE A 116 1.65 -24.22 10.85
C ILE A 116 0.59 -23.52 9.97
N LEU A 117 -0.53 -24.17 9.74
CA LEU A 117 -1.70 -23.65 9.03
C LEU A 117 -2.70 -22.95 9.99
N GLY A 118 -2.41 -22.93 11.27
CA GLY A 118 -3.24 -22.37 12.32
C GLY A 118 -3.21 -20.83 12.41
N PRO A 119 -3.82 -20.28 13.48
CA PRO A 119 -3.89 -18.83 13.71
C PRO A 119 -2.52 -18.12 13.73
N SER A 120 -1.50 -18.80 14.24
CA SER A 120 -0.12 -18.25 14.34
C SER A 120 0.53 -18.01 12.98
N GLY A 121 0.26 -18.87 11.98
CA GLY A 121 0.79 -18.70 10.63
C GLY A 121 0.20 -17.46 9.96
N ILE A 122 -1.11 -17.23 10.09
CA ILE A 122 -1.78 -16.04 9.55
C ILE A 122 -1.18 -14.76 10.15
N TYR A 123 -0.86 -14.78 11.44
CA TYR A 123 -0.21 -13.66 12.14
C TYR A 123 1.14 -13.31 11.52
N LEU A 124 1.99 -14.32 11.32
CA LEU A 124 3.33 -14.16 10.76
C LEU A 124 3.28 -13.54 9.35
N TRP A 125 2.45 -14.09 8.47
CA TRP A 125 2.36 -13.62 7.08
C TRP A 125 1.74 -12.23 6.97
N SER A 126 0.74 -11.90 7.80
CA SER A 126 0.21 -10.53 7.89
C SER A 126 1.27 -9.55 8.36
N LEU A 127 2.07 -9.90 9.37
CA LEU A 127 3.14 -9.05 9.89
C LEU A 127 4.22 -8.79 8.84
N LEU A 128 4.67 -9.83 8.13
CA LEU A 128 5.65 -9.71 7.05
C LEU A 128 5.13 -8.81 5.91
N SER A 129 3.85 -8.94 5.56
CA SER A 129 3.21 -8.07 4.56
C SER A 129 3.17 -6.62 5.01
N ILE A 130 2.76 -6.35 6.25
CA ILE A 130 2.72 -5.00 6.84
C ILE A 130 4.12 -4.40 6.84
N CYS A 131 5.15 -5.13 7.29
CA CYS A 131 6.53 -4.65 7.30
C CYS A 131 7.01 -4.29 5.89
N SER A 132 6.72 -5.14 4.89
CA SER A 132 7.13 -4.90 3.51
C SER A 132 6.43 -3.68 2.90
N TYR A 133 5.11 -3.55 3.03
CA TYR A 133 4.40 -2.38 2.53
C TYR A 133 4.78 -1.10 3.27
N SER A 134 5.01 -1.16 4.58
CA SER A 134 5.47 -0.01 5.36
C SER A 134 6.86 0.44 4.93
N ALA A 135 7.77 -0.49 4.62
CA ALA A 135 9.08 -0.17 4.07
C ALA A 135 8.95 0.50 2.69
N ALA A 136 8.08 -0.01 1.80
CA ALA A 136 7.83 0.61 0.51
C ALA A 136 7.31 2.05 0.63
N ILE A 137 6.32 2.27 1.50
CA ILE A 137 5.76 3.60 1.80
C ILE A 137 6.84 4.54 2.34
N PHE A 138 7.65 4.08 3.29
CA PHE A 138 8.73 4.89 3.87
C PHE A 138 9.76 5.30 2.82
N ILE A 139 10.21 4.38 1.97
CA ILE A 139 11.18 4.66 0.89
C ILE A 139 10.56 5.63 -0.12
N TYR A 140 9.28 5.45 -0.47
CA TYR A 140 8.57 6.36 -1.37
C TYR A 140 8.45 7.77 -0.79
N LEU A 141 8.15 7.91 0.49
CA LEU A 141 8.12 9.21 1.17
C LEU A 141 9.49 9.89 1.20
N LEU A 142 10.57 9.13 1.43
CA LEU A 142 11.93 9.66 1.31
C LEU A 142 12.17 10.23 -0.10
N GLN A 143 11.76 9.50 -1.14
CA GLN A 143 11.87 9.97 -2.52
C GLN A 143 10.97 11.18 -2.80
N TYR A 144 9.76 11.18 -2.27
CA TYR A 144 8.81 12.29 -2.42
C TYR A 144 9.40 13.60 -1.86
N TYR A 145 9.87 13.60 -0.63
CA TYR A 145 10.44 14.80 0.00
C TYR A 145 11.80 15.20 -0.55
N SER A 146 12.63 14.25 -0.98
CA SER A 146 13.97 14.54 -1.50
C SER A 146 13.97 15.12 -2.90
N THR A 147 13.11 14.64 -3.79
CA THR A 147 13.13 14.95 -5.22
C THR A 147 11.76 15.39 -5.77
N ILE A 148 10.70 14.62 -5.57
CA ILE A 148 9.42 14.82 -6.25
C ILE A 148 8.77 16.15 -5.86
N GLN A 149 8.73 16.47 -4.58
CA GLN A 149 8.15 17.73 -4.08
C GLN A 149 8.87 18.97 -4.62
N LYS A 150 10.16 18.84 -4.90
CA LYS A 150 10.98 19.94 -5.42
C LYS A 150 10.73 20.19 -6.90
N ASN A 151 10.69 19.11 -7.68
CA ASN A 151 10.47 19.21 -9.12
C ASN A 151 10.03 17.87 -9.74
N VAL A 152 8.99 17.94 -10.58
CA VAL A 152 8.47 16.79 -11.37
C VAL A 152 8.67 17.01 -12.87
N LEU A 153 9.14 18.20 -13.27
CA LEU A 153 9.30 18.63 -14.66
C LEU A 153 10.64 18.20 -15.24
N LEU A 154 10.66 18.03 -16.55
CA LEU A 154 11.88 17.80 -17.32
C LEU A 154 12.74 19.06 -17.40
N PRO A 155 14.06 18.94 -17.63
CA PRO A 155 14.96 20.10 -17.79
C PRO A 155 14.48 21.11 -18.84
N ASP A 156 13.98 20.64 -19.97
CA ASP A 156 13.46 21.48 -21.07
C ASP A 156 12.24 22.29 -20.66
N GLN A 157 11.38 21.70 -19.83
CA GLN A 157 10.18 22.35 -19.30
C GLN A 157 10.54 23.43 -18.26
N LEU A 158 11.57 23.16 -17.44
CA LEU A 158 12.12 24.13 -16.50
C LEU A 158 12.75 25.33 -17.23
N THR A 159 13.51 25.10 -18.29
CA THR A 159 14.10 26.19 -19.09
C THR A 159 13.03 27.03 -19.80
N ALA A 160 11.87 26.45 -20.11
CA ALA A 160 10.69 27.14 -20.64
C ALA A 160 9.92 27.95 -19.57
N GLY A 161 10.41 27.97 -18.31
CA GLY A 161 9.85 28.75 -17.21
C GLY A 161 8.71 28.09 -16.44
N PHE A 162 8.45 26.78 -16.67
CA PHE A 162 7.50 26.02 -15.84
C PHE A 162 8.11 25.66 -14.48
N SER A 163 7.28 25.63 -13.43
CA SER A 163 7.65 25.22 -12.08
C SER A 163 6.54 24.39 -11.44
N SER A 164 6.93 23.29 -10.77
CA SER A 164 6.07 22.42 -9.98
C SER A 164 6.39 22.48 -8.49
N THR A 165 7.30 23.37 -8.06
CA THR A 165 7.84 23.42 -6.70
C THR A 165 6.72 23.57 -5.67
N ASN A 166 6.66 22.66 -4.70
CA ASN A 166 5.66 22.61 -3.61
C ASN A 166 4.19 22.54 -4.06
N ARG A 167 3.92 22.20 -5.33
CA ARG A 167 2.56 22.04 -5.87
C ARG A 167 2.18 20.57 -6.10
N THR A 168 3.11 19.66 -5.92
CA THR A 168 2.90 18.23 -6.05
C THR A 168 2.37 17.65 -4.75
N GLN A 169 1.31 16.85 -4.83
CA GLN A 169 0.67 16.17 -3.70
C GLN A 169 0.65 14.67 -3.92
N LEU A 170 0.60 13.91 -2.81
CA LEU A 170 0.35 12.47 -2.85
C LEU A 170 -1.09 12.24 -3.33
N ALA A 171 -1.28 11.28 -4.23
CA ALA A 171 -2.57 11.00 -4.83
C ALA A 171 -3.13 9.63 -4.39
N PHE A 172 -4.29 9.26 -4.89
CA PHE A 172 -5.09 8.16 -4.34
C PHE A 172 -4.40 6.79 -4.38
N SER A 173 -3.55 6.50 -5.39
CA SER A 173 -2.83 5.22 -5.48
C SER A 173 -1.92 4.96 -4.28
N PHE A 174 -1.26 6.01 -3.80
CA PHE A 174 -0.48 5.96 -2.57
C PHE A 174 -1.37 5.59 -1.36
N TYR A 175 -2.53 6.24 -1.23
CA TYR A 175 -3.46 5.97 -0.13
C TYR A 175 -4.10 4.58 -0.20
N LEU A 176 -4.20 3.96 -1.38
CA LEU A 176 -4.64 2.57 -1.51
C LEU A 176 -3.68 1.59 -0.81
N ILE A 177 -2.36 1.82 -0.91
CA ILE A 177 -1.38 1.01 -0.19
C ILE A 177 -1.48 1.22 1.32
N VAL A 178 -1.67 2.47 1.76
CA VAL A 178 -1.90 2.78 3.19
C VAL A 178 -3.16 2.09 3.70
N ALA A 179 -4.26 2.11 2.94
CA ALA A 179 -5.50 1.42 3.28
C ALA A 179 -5.31 -0.11 3.35
N ALA A 180 -4.50 -0.68 2.44
CA ALA A 180 -4.15 -2.10 2.47
C ALA A 180 -3.41 -2.48 3.77
N ILE A 181 -2.46 -1.65 4.22
CA ILE A 181 -1.77 -1.84 5.51
C ILE A 181 -2.79 -1.80 6.65
N GLY A 182 -3.66 -0.78 6.69
CA GLY A 182 -4.71 -0.65 7.70
C GLY A 182 -5.64 -1.87 7.75
N SER A 183 -6.03 -2.41 6.59
CA SER A 183 -6.89 -3.59 6.51
C SER A 183 -6.22 -4.86 7.03
N LEU A 184 -4.90 -5.01 6.91
CA LEU A 184 -4.15 -6.16 7.45
C LEU A 184 -4.13 -6.20 8.98
N PHE A 185 -4.33 -5.07 9.68
CA PHE A 185 -4.47 -5.08 11.14
C PHE A 185 -5.79 -5.71 11.60
N ILE A 186 -6.83 -5.75 10.75
CA ILE A 186 -8.14 -6.31 11.11
C ILE A 186 -8.04 -7.82 11.45
N PRO A 187 -7.48 -8.70 10.60
CA PRO A 187 -7.35 -10.12 10.95
C PRO A 187 -6.42 -10.35 12.16
N MET A 188 -5.41 -9.50 12.35
CA MET A 188 -4.54 -9.58 13.52
C MET A 188 -5.29 -9.28 14.82
N SER A 189 -6.06 -8.19 14.87
CA SER A 189 -6.85 -7.82 16.05
C SER A 189 -7.90 -8.88 16.40
N LEU A 190 -8.61 -9.41 15.40
CA LEU A 190 -9.60 -10.48 15.60
C LEU A 190 -8.99 -11.76 16.19
N LEU A 191 -7.75 -12.09 15.84
CA LEU A 191 -7.02 -13.23 16.42
C LEU A 191 -6.66 -12.98 17.89
N CYS A 192 -6.17 -11.78 18.23
CA CYS A 192 -5.88 -11.40 19.60
C CYS A 192 -7.12 -11.52 20.49
N PHE A 193 -8.26 -10.96 20.04
CA PHE A 193 -9.53 -11.06 20.79
C PHE A 193 -10.01 -12.50 20.95
N SER A 194 -9.91 -13.31 19.89
CA SER A 194 -10.32 -14.74 19.94
C SER A 194 -9.49 -15.54 20.95
N ASN A 195 -8.18 -15.33 20.99
CA ASN A 195 -7.29 -16.01 21.94
C ASN A 195 -7.54 -15.57 23.38
N SER A 196 -7.80 -14.28 23.60
CA SER A 196 -8.10 -13.74 24.94
C SER A 196 -9.41 -14.31 25.52
N ILE A 197 -10.41 -14.55 24.68
CA ILE A 197 -11.68 -15.16 25.09
C ILE A 197 -11.48 -16.65 25.42
N GLN A 198 -10.64 -17.36 24.68
CA GLN A 198 -10.42 -18.79 24.84
C GLN A 198 -9.53 -19.12 26.06
N GLN A 199 -8.74 -18.15 26.55
CA GLN A 199 -7.89 -18.30 27.73
C GLN A 199 -8.60 -17.95 29.05
N ARG A 200 -9.86 -17.49 29.04
CA ARG A 200 -10.61 -17.35 30.29
C ARG A 200 -10.74 -18.71 30.94
N PRO A 201 -10.24 -18.90 32.19
CA PRO A 201 -10.30 -20.17 32.86
C PRO A 201 -11.77 -20.59 32.94
N LYS A 202 -12.09 -21.76 32.38
CA LYS A 202 -13.38 -22.39 32.66
C LYS A 202 -13.44 -22.55 34.16
N THR A 203 -14.32 -21.83 34.84
CA THR A 203 -14.59 -22.01 36.25
C THR A 203 -14.86 -23.48 36.44
N LYS A 204 -13.95 -24.20 37.14
CA LYS A 204 -14.19 -25.57 37.50
C LYS A 204 -15.42 -25.55 38.38
N THR A 205 -16.56 -25.97 37.86
CA THR A 205 -17.71 -26.32 38.70
C THR A 205 -17.23 -27.48 39.58
N ILE A 206 -16.97 -27.16 40.84
CA ILE A 206 -16.68 -28.19 41.87
C ILE A 206 -17.94 -29.04 41.90
N PRO A 207 -17.87 -30.35 41.62
CA PRO A 207 -19.04 -31.21 41.78
C PRO A 207 -19.43 -31.15 43.26
N ILE A 208 -20.63 -30.66 43.52
CA ILE A 208 -21.19 -30.70 44.88
C ILE A 208 -21.43 -32.17 45.15
N ASP A 209 -20.64 -32.71 46.06
CA ASP A 209 -20.80 -34.07 46.54
C ASP A 209 -22.11 -34.13 47.35
N THR A 210 -23.15 -34.73 46.73
CA THR A 210 -24.47 -34.86 47.29
C THR A 210 -24.54 -35.96 48.38
N THR A 211 -23.42 -36.63 48.69
CA THR A 211 -23.39 -37.73 49.69
C THR A 211 -23.24 -37.25 51.13
N VAL A 212 -23.09 -35.91 51.38
CA VAL A 212 -22.90 -35.39 52.74
C VAL A 212 -24.23 -35.11 53.49
N PHE A 213 -25.37 -35.34 52.85
CA PHE A 213 -26.68 -35.10 53.51
C PHE A 213 -27.41 -36.38 53.96
N MET A 214 -26.73 -37.48 54.17
CA MET A 214 -27.37 -38.64 54.81
C MET A 214 -26.63 -39.00 56.11
N TYR A 215 -26.85 -38.19 57.15
CA TYR A 215 -26.80 -38.61 58.57
C TYR A 215 -27.64 -37.66 59.38
#